data_45ab47b794f9276d8404155119b15dfb
#
_entry.id   45ab47b794f9276d8404155119b15dfb
#
_cell.length_a   1.000
_cell.length_b   1.000
_cell.length_c   1.000
_cell.angle_alpha   90.00
_cell.angle_beta   90.00
_cell.angle_gamma   90.00
#
_symmetry.space_group_name_H-M   'P 1'
#
loop_
_entity.id
_entity.type
_entity.pdbx_description
1 polymer ?
#
loop_
_entity_poly.entity_id
_entity_poly.type
_entity_poly.pdbx_seq_one_letter_code
_entity_poly.pdbx_strand_id
1 'polypeptide(L)'
;ASDVYKRQKPKIVVIGSCNTDMVVKAGRLPVPGETVLGGTFYMNPGGKGANQAIAAARLGAEVTLISKIGYDLFGLQALEIYRSEKINTEFIFTDQKSPSGVALISVDSYGENSIIVAPGASRSLSTEDIDKAKSKLEEADIILMQLEVPIETVEYAATIAKSYGKKVILNPAPASVLSNSFLSCVHTILPNRIEAEMLSGIKVIDEESAWRAAKAIGEKGIENVVITLGKD
;
A
#
# COMPACT_ATOMS: atom_id res chain seq x y z
N ALA A 1 3.24 -2.99 44.14
CA ALA A 1 3.58 -3.85 43.00
C ALA A 1 2.77 -3.36 41.79
N SER A 2 3.39 -2.60 40.93
CA SER A 2 2.76 -2.13 39.70
C SER A 2 2.91 -3.23 38.65
N ASP A 3 1.84 -3.99 38.40
CA ASP A 3 1.71 -4.77 37.22
C ASP A 3 1.61 -3.82 36.03
N VAL A 4 2.76 -3.49 35.47
CA VAL A 4 2.84 -2.88 34.16
C VAL A 4 2.38 -3.96 33.17
N TYR A 5 1.12 -3.90 32.76
CA TYR A 5 0.64 -4.61 31.59
C TYR A 5 1.56 -4.23 30.43
N LYS A 6 2.52 -5.08 30.10
CA LYS A 6 3.23 -5.03 28.83
C LYS A 6 2.18 -5.26 27.76
N ARG A 7 1.59 -4.17 27.22
CA ARG A 7 0.72 -4.27 26.07
C ARG A 7 1.50 -5.01 25.00
N GLN A 8 1.02 -6.17 24.65
CA GLN A 8 1.59 -6.96 23.56
C GLN A 8 1.56 -6.09 22.29
N LYS A 9 2.67 -6.00 21.58
CA LYS A 9 2.73 -5.22 20.34
C LYS A 9 1.76 -5.81 19.33
N PRO A 10 0.94 -4.99 18.65
CA PRO A 10 0.06 -5.52 17.61
C PRO A 10 0.89 -6.13 16.49
N LYS A 11 0.49 -7.31 16.04
CA LYS A 11 1.07 -8.01 14.89
C LYS A 11 0.35 -7.57 13.62
N ILE A 12 1.07 -6.93 12.73
CA ILE A 12 0.53 -6.40 11.48
C ILE A 12 1.20 -7.09 10.30
N VAL A 13 0.41 -7.66 9.42
CA VAL A 13 0.87 -8.13 8.12
C VAL A 13 0.50 -7.09 7.08
N VAL A 14 1.47 -6.66 6.28
CA VAL A 14 1.26 -5.76 5.14
C VAL A 14 1.48 -6.56 3.87
N ILE A 15 0.51 -6.52 2.95
CA ILE A 15 0.60 -7.15 1.63
C ILE A 15 0.56 -6.04 0.60
N GLY A 16 1.64 -5.86 -0.17
CA GLY A 16 1.66 -4.75 -1.12
C GLY A 16 3.01 -4.57 -1.83
N SER A 17 3.12 -3.45 -2.52
CA SER A 17 4.25 -3.10 -3.36
C SER A 17 5.47 -2.64 -2.58
N CYS A 18 6.63 -2.89 -3.17
CA CYS A 18 7.92 -2.31 -2.82
C CYS A 18 8.52 -1.66 -4.06
N ASN A 19 8.72 -0.36 -4.02
CA ASN A 19 9.31 0.41 -5.12
C ASN A 19 10.53 1.19 -4.61
N THR A 20 11.32 1.70 -5.55
CA THR A 20 12.29 2.76 -5.30
C THR A 20 11.76 4.05 -5.90
N ASP A 21 11.55 5.07 -5.07
CA ASP A 21 11.12 6.39 -5.51
C ASP A 21 12.34 7.22 -5.90
N MET A 22 12.45 7.56 -7.18
CA MET A 22 13.47 8.42 -7.76
C MET A 22 12.90 9.81 -7.95
N VAL A 23 13.24 10.73 -7.06
CA VAL A 23 12.65 12.07 -7.01
C VAL A 23 13.64 13.10 -7.54
N VAL A 24 13.25 13.87 -8.53
CA VAL A 24 13.98 15.07 -8.96
C VAL A 24 13.15 16.29 -8.61
N LYS A 25 13.69 17.15 -7.73
CA LYS A 25 13.08 18.44 -7.40
C LYS A 25 13.75 19.50 -8.24
N ALA A 26 12.99 20.13 -9.14
CA ALA A 26 13.45 21.16 -10.09
C ALA A 26 12.67 22.48 -9.90
N GLY A 27 13.09 23.54 -10.58
CA GLY A 27 12.39 24.83 -10.52
C GLY A 27 10.99 24.78 -11.15
N ARG A 28 10.81 23.94 -12.17
CA ARG A 28 9.53 23.68 -12.84
C ARG A 28 9.55 22.31 -13.53
N LEU A 29 8.38 21.80 -13.86
CA LEU A 29 8.26 20.59 -14.69
C LEU A 29 8.57 20.91 -16.15
N PRO A 30 9.26 20.01 -16.91
CA PRO A 30 9.48 20.15 -18.33
C PRO A 30 8.18 19.97 -19.12
N VAL A 31 8.05 20.71 -20.24
CA VAL A 31 7.01 20.39 -21.24
C VAL A 31 7.55 19.37 -22.25
N PRO A 32 6.69 18.70 -23.04
CA PRO A 32 7.14 17.72 -24.06
C PRO A 32 8.20 18.32 -25.00
N GLY A 33 9.32 17.60 -25.15
CA GLY A 33 10.46 18.03 -25.98
C GLY A 33 11.47 18.95 -25.29
N GLU A 34 11.23 19.33 -24.04
CA GLU A 34 12.09 20.24 -23.29
C GLU A 34 13.08 19.52 -22.37
N THR A 35 14.28 20.09 -22.22
CA THR A 35 15.26 19.71 -21.19
C THR A 35 15.40 20.83 -20.18
N VAL A 36 15.09 20.54 -18.92
CA VAL A 36 15.32 21.44 -17.77
C VAL A 36 16.58 21.00 -17.06
N LEU A 37 17.57 21.88 -16.98
CA LEU A 37 18.82 21.66 -16.24
C LEU A 37 18.71 22.17 -14.81
N GLY A 38 19.40 21.47 -13.90
CA GLY A 38 19.42 21.77 -12.47
C GLY A 38 18.41 20.93 -11.69
N GLY A 39 18.42 21.11 -10.38
CA GLY A 39 17.57 20.36 -9.46
C GLY A 39 18.36 19.47 -8.51
N THR A 40 17.65 18.87 -7.55
CA THR A 40 18.21 17.95 -6.56
C THR A 40 17.58 16.58 -6.72
N PHE A 41 18.42 15.56 -6.77
CA PHE A 41 17.98 14.17 -6.85
C PHE A 41 17.95 13.52 -5.46
N TYR A 42 16.87 12.77 -5.20
CA TYR A 42 16.70 11.96 -4.01
C TYR A 42 16.25 10.56 -4.43
N MET A 43 16.70 9.56 -3.68
CA MET A 43 16.25 8.18 -3.84
C MET A 43 15.80 7.65 -2.48
N ASN A 44 14.57 7.19 -2.40
CA ASN A 44 13.97 6.70 -1.17
C ASN A 44 13.24 5.37 -1.40
N PRO A 45 13.09 4.54 -0.35
CA PRO A 45 12.15 3.44 -0.44
C PRO A 45 10.74 4.00 -0.67
N GLY A 46 10.00 3.36 -1.56
CA GLY A 46 8.65 3.71 -1.93
C GLY A 46 7.76 2.48 -2.13
N GLY A 47 6.59 2.71 -2.70
CA GLY A 47 5.53 1.72 -2.80
C GLY A 47 4.59 1.77 -1.60
N LYS A 48 3.27 1.67 -1.87
CA LYS A 48 2.25 1.83 -0.81
C LYS A 48 2.38 0.77 0.28
N GLY A 49 2.73 -0.47 -0.10
CA GLY A 49 2.96 -1.55 0.85
C GLY A 49 4.12 -1.25 1.79
N ALA A 50 5.29 -0.93 1.24
CA ALA A 50 6.47 -0.61 2.03
C ALA A 50 6.27 0.61 2.92
N ASN A 51 5.63 1.68 2.41
CA ASN A 51 5.35 2.88 3.19
C ASN A 51 4.44 2.59 4.39
N GLN A 52 3.40 1.77 4.24
CA GLN A 52 2.53 1.36 5.34
C GLN A 52 3.27 0.45 6.33
N ALA A 53 4.12 -0.47 5.86
CA ALA A 53 4.91 -1.34 6.72
C ALA A 53 5.90 -0.53 7.59
N ILE A 54 6.62 0.42 6.98
CA ILE A 54 7.54 1.32 7.70
C ILE A 54 6.79 2.16 8.72
N ALA A 55 5.65 2.76 8.34
CA ALA A 55 4.84 3.55 9.26
C ALA A 55 4.35 2.74 10.47
N ALA A 56 3.83 1.53 10.24
CA ALA A 56 3.37 0.65 11.29
C ALA A 56 4.52 0.22 12.23
N ALA A 57 5.70 -0.11 11.67
CA ALA A 57 6.88 -0.48 12.46
C ALA A 57 7.37 0.68 13.33
N ARG A 58 7.44 1.90 12.79
CA ARG A 58 7.81 3.12 13.53
C ARG A 58 6.81 3.48 14.64
N LEU A 59 5.54 3.12 14.47
CA LEU A 59 4.50 3.25 15.50
C LEU A 59 4.56 2.13 16.56
N GLY A 60 5.50 1.20 16.43
CA GLY A 60 5.78 0.19 17.44
C GLY A 60 5.12 -1.16 17.23
N ALA A 61 4.48 -1.42 16.09
CA ALA A 61 3.92 -2.72 15.74
C ALA A 61 5.04 -3.74 15.43
N GLU A 62 4.71 -5.03 15.55
CA GLU A 62 5.46 -6.14 14.97
C GLU A 62 4.97 -6.35 13.54
N VAL A 63 5.79 -6.02 12.55
CA VAL A 63 5.37 -5.97 11.15
C VAL A 63 6.02 -7.07 10.33
N THR A 64 5.21 -7.79 9.55
CA THR A 64 5.66 -8.68 8.46
C THR A 64 5.21 -8.07 7.14
N LEU A 65 6.14 -7.91 6.19
CA LEU A 65 5.85 -7.44 4.84
C LEU A 65 5.85 -8.61 3.85
N ILE A 66 4.74 -8.80 3.17
CA ILE A 66 4.59 -9.75 2.07
C ILE A 66 4.62 -8.95 0.77
N SER A 67 5.65 -9.15 -0.04
CA SER A 67 5.87 -8.40 -1.26
C SER A 67 6.76 -9.17 -2.23
N LYS A 68 7.04 -8.57 -3.40
CA LYS A 68 7.96 -9.12 -4.38
C LYS A 68 8.84 -8.04 -4.97
N ILE A 69 10.14 -8.31 -5.04
CA ILE A 69 11.18 -7.42 -5.55
C ILE A 69 11.98 -8.12 -6.64
N GLY A 70 12.71 -7.37 -7.46
CA GLY A 70 13.65 -7.92 -8.43
C GLY A 70 14.96 -8.38 -7.77
N TYR A 71 15.69 -9.23 -8.48
CA TYR A 71 17.07 -9.59 -8.12
C TYR A 71 18.04 -8.53 -8.67
N ASP A 72 17.98 -7.33 -8.10
CA ASP A 72 18.76 -6.19 -8.54
C ASP A 72 19.20 -5.31 -7.36
N LEU A 73 19.97 -4.25 -7.65
CA LEU A 73 20.50 -3.34 -6.64
C LEU A 73 19.39 -2.67 -5.82
N PHE A 74 18.27 -2.30 -6.46
CA PHE A 74 17.14 -1.63 -5.78
C PHE A 74 16.46 -2.58 -4.80
N GLY A 75 16.24 -3.83 -5.20
CA GLY A 75 15.68 -4.85 -4.33
C GLY A 75 16.56 -5.15 -3.11
N LEU A 76 17.86 -5.25 -3.32
CA LEU A 76 18.81 -5.47 -2.22
C LEU A 76 18.84 -4.29 -1.23
N GLN A 77 18.90 -3.05 -1.74
CA GLN A 77 18.85 -1.85 -0.89
C GLN A 77 17.53 -1.74 -0.12
N ALA A 78 16.42 -2.06 -0.77
CA ALA A 78 15.11 -2.07 -0.12
C ALA A 78 15.08 -3.06 1.07
N LEU A 79 15.59 -4.28 0.89
CA LEU A 79 15.66 -5.27 1.97
C LEU A 79 16.49 -4.79 3.17
N GLU A 80 17.64 -4.13 2.93
CA GLU A 80 18.45 -3.57 4.00
C GLU A 80 17.69 -2.50 4.79
N ILE A 81 16.97 -1.61 4.09
CA ILE A 81 16.17 -0.56 4.72
C ILE A 81 15.07 -1.19 5.58
N TYR A 82 14.30 -2.16 5.05
CA TYR A 82 13.21 -2.78 5.81
C TYR A 82 13.72 -3.53 7.04
N ARG A 83 14.88 -4.20 6.96
CA ARG A 83 15.52 -4.83 8.12
C ARG A 83 15.95 -3.82 9.16
N SER A 84 16.47 -2.65 8.74
CA SER A 84 16.84 -1.56 9.67
C SER A 84 15.63 -0.99 10.40
N GLU A 85 14.46 -0.98 9.77
CA GLU A 85 13.17 -0.60 10.36
C GLU A 85 12.53 -1.75 11.20
N LYS A 86 13.22 -2.88 11.38
CA LYS A 86 12.77 -4.06 12.14
C LYS A 86 11.53 -4.74 11.57
N ILE A 87 11.32 -4.62 10.27
CA ILE A 87 10.27 -5.33 9.54
C ILE A 87 10.75 -6.75 9.26
N ASN A 88 9.89 -7.74 9.49
CA ASN A 88 10.15 -9.11 9.05
C ASN A 88 10.07 -9.17 7.51
N THR A 89 11.20 -9.49 6.87
CA THR A 89 11.40 -9.55 5.42
C THR A 89 11.41 -10.98 4.87
N GLU A 90 11.09 -11.98 5.67
CA GLU A 90 11.10 -13.40 5.29
C GLU A 90 10.21 -13.69 4.07
N PHE A 91 9.11 -12.95 3.94
CA PHE A 91 8.12 -13.11 2.88
C PHE A 91 8.21 -12.01 1.80
N ILE A 92 9.36 -11.37 1.68
CA ILE A 92 9.69 -10.57 0.50
C ILE A 92 10.36 -11.49 -0.50
N PHE A 93 9.59 -11.90 -1.50
CA PHE A 93 10.06 -12.83 -2.53
C PHE A 93 10.89 -12.12 -3.57
N THR A 94 11.78 -12.85 -4.24
CA THR A 94 12.64 -12.31 -5.29
C THR A 94 12.22 -12.86 -6.65
N ASP A 95 11.96 -11.97 -7.61
CA ASP A 95 11.72 -12.31 -9.00
C ASP A 95 13.05 -12.25 -9.78
N GLN A 96 13.39 -13.34 -10.49
CA GLN A 96 14.62 -13.44 -11.28
C GLN A 96 14.45 -12.84 -12.69
N LYS A 97 13.20 -12.54 -13.12
CA LYS A 97 12.88 -12.12 -14.49
C LYS A 97 12.51 -10.65 -14.57
N SER A 98 11.85 -10.13 -13.54
CA SER A 98 11.38 -8.75 -13.49
C SER A 98 12.27 -7.91 -12.57
N PRO A 99 12.61 -6.67 -12.95
CA PRO A 99 13.32 -5.75 -12.07
C PRO A 99 12.43 -5.31 -10.91
N SER A 100 13.03 -4.77 -9.87
CA SER A 100 12.31 -4.08 -8.79
C SER A 100 11.47 -2.92 -9.32
N GLY A 101 10.35 -2.62 -8.68
CA GLY A 101 9.52 -1.48 -9.04
C GLY A 101 10.24 -0.14 -8.81
N VAL A 102 9.99 0.82 -9.69
CA VAL A 102 10.49 2.19 -9.55
C VAL A 102 9.38 3.20 -9.81
N ALA A 103 9.42 4.34 -9.10
CA ALA A 103 8.63 5.51 -9.41
C ALA A 103 9.56 6.65 -9.80
N LEU A 104 9.34 7.23 -10.99
CA LEU A 104 10.01 8.45 -11.43
C LEU A 104 9.14 9.63 -11.08
N ILE A 105 9.62 10.50 -10.19
CA ILE A 105 8.85 11.57 -9.59
C ILE A 105 9.58 12.89 -9.87
N SER A 106 8.95 13.76 -10.62
CA SER A 106 9.39 15.14 -10.80
C SER A 106 8.55 16.07 -9.93
N VAL A 107 9.18 16.94 -9.16
CA VAL A 107 8.50 17.91 -8.27
C VAL A 107 9.01 19.31 -8.60
N ASP A 108 8.10 20.26 -8.78
CA ASP A 108 8.45 21.66 -9.01
C ASP A 108 8.58 22.48 -7.71
N SER A 109 8.89 23.78 -7.88
CA SER A 109 9.04 24.70 -6.74
C SER A 109 7.72 25.01 -6.01
N TYR A 110 6.57 24.72 -6.61
CA TYR A 110 5.25 24.89 -6.01
C TYR A 110 4.74 23.61 -5.31
N GLY A 111 5.49 22.48 -5.45
CA GLY A 111 5.10 21.19 -4.90
C GLY A 111 4.19 20.38 -5.84
N GLU A 112 3.94 20.87 -7.07
CA GLU A 112 3.24 20.08 -8.08
C GLU A 112 4.15 18.95 -8.55
N ASN A 113 3.57 17.78 -8.82
CA ASN A 113 4.34 16.61 -9.19
C ASN A 113 3.83 15.93 -10.46
N SER A 114 4.74 15.20 -11.10
CA SER A 114 4.44 14.28 -12.19
C SER A 114 5.09 12.95 -11.87
N ILE A 115 4.32 11.87 -11.89
CA ILE A 115 4.75 10.55 -11.42
C ILE A 115 4.49 9.51 -12.50
N ILE A 116 5.53 8.72 -12.80
CA ILE A 116 5.42 7.51 -13.64
C ILE A 116 5.90 6.34 -12.79
N VAL A 117 5.05 5.31 -12.66
CA VAL A 117 5.38 4.09 -11.92
C VAL A 117 5.58 2.93 -12.87
N ALA A 118 6.76 2.30 -12.78
CA ALA A 118 7.03 1.00 -13.37
C ALA A 118 6.99 -0.02 -12.22
N PRO A 119 5.92 -0.81 -12.10
CA PRO A 119 5.68 -1.63 -10.89
C PRO A 119 6.62 -2.83 -10.76
N GLY A 120 7.28 -3.24 -11.85
CA GLY A 120 8.28 -4.31 -11.83
C GLY A 120 7.77 -5.61 -11.18
N ALA A 121 8.62 -6.22 -10.36
CA ALA A 121 8.35 -7.49 -9.69
C ALA A 121 7.12 -7.49 -8.78
N SER A 122 6.68 -6.33 -8.27
CA SER A 122 5.45 -6.24 -7.47
C SER A 122 4.22 -6.75 -8.22
N ARG A 123 4.20 -6.66 -9.56
CA ARG A 123 3.11 -7.20 -10.42
C ARG A 123 3.12 -8.72 -10.55
N SER A 124 4.16 -9.39 -10.10
CA SER A 124 4.28 -10.86 -10.11
C SER A 124 4.09 -11.51 -8.74
N LEU A 125 3.66 -10.74 -7.72
CA LEU A 125 3.25 -11.31 -6.44
C LEU A 125 2.04 -12.21 -6.67
N SER A 126 2.13 -13.48 -6.26
CA SER A 126 1.14 -14.50 -6.63
C SER A 126 0.41 -15.09 -5.43
N THR A 127 -0.64 -15.84 -5.69
CA THR A 127 -1.39 -16.58 -4.65
C THR A 127 -0.53 -17.65 -3.97
N GLU A 128 0.42 -18.26 -4.70
CA GLU A 128 1.39 -19.22 -4.14
C GLU A 128 2.36 -18.55 -3.18
N ASP A 129 2.69 -17.27 -3.41
CA ASP A 129 3.51 -16.49 -2.46
C ASP A 129 2.72 -16.22 -1.17
N ILE A 130 1.41 -15.93 -1.28
CA ILE A 130 0.52 -15.80 -0.12
C ILE A 130 0.42 -17.12 0.64
N ASP A 131 0.32 -18.27 -0.05
CA ASP A 131 0.25 -19.59 0.58
C ASP A 131 1.46 -19.88 1.45
N LYS A 132 2.66 -19.48 1.04
CA LYS A 132 3.88 -19.61 1.84
C LYS A 132 3.86 -18.77 3.12
N ALA A 133 3.07 -17.69 3.13
CA ALA A 133 2.97 -16.75 4.25
C ALA A 133 1.71 -16.95 5.12
N LYS A 134 0.90 -17.99 4.88
CA LYS A 134 -0.39 -18.23 5.57
C LYS A 134 -0.29 -18.20 7.09
N SER A 135 0.78 -18.77 7.66
CA SER A 135 0.98 -18.75 9.11
C SER A 135 1.05 -17.33 9.67
N LYS A 136 1.63 -16.39 8.92
CA LYS A 136 1.70 -14.99 9.35
C LYS A 136 0.35 -14.27 9.25
N LEU A 137 -0.48 -14.63 8.28
CA LEU A 137 -1.86 -14.14 8.21
C LEU A 137 -2.68 -14.66 9.41
N GLU A 138 -2.50 -15.91 9.78
CA GLU A 138 -3.18 -16.53 10.93
C GLU A 138 -2.75 -15.91 12.27
N GLU A 139 -1.46 -15.56 12.43
CA GLU A 139 -0.92 -14.91 13.64
C GLU A 139 -1.25 -13.42 13.75
N ALA A 140 -1.62 -12.76 12.65
CA ALA A 140 -1.82 -11.32 12.61
C ALA A 140 -3.05 -10.86 13.41
N ASP A 141 -2.98 -9.67 13.98
CA ASP A 141 -4.13 -8.94 14.52
C ASP A 141 -4.84 -8.14 13.41
N ILE A 142 -4.04 -7.57 12.50
CA ILE A 142 -4.50 -6.71 11.41
C ILE A 142 -3.73 -7.04 10.13
N ILE A 143 -4.42 -7.00 8.99
CA ILE A 143 -3.81 -7.14 7.67
C ILE A 143 -4.09 -5.87 6.86
N LEU A 144 -3.01 -5.21 6.41
CA LEU A 144 -3.07 -3.99 5.58
C LEU A 144 -2.83 -4.35 4.13
N MET A 145 -3.64 -3.81 3.23
CA MET A 145 -3.55 -4.07 1.79
C MET A 145 -3.75 -2.80 0.96
N GLN A 146 -3.20 -2.81 -0.26
CA GLN A 146 -3.40 -1.78 -1.28
C GLN A 146 -3.51 -2.48 -2.65
N LEU A 147 -3.64 -1.72 -3.74
CA LEU A 147 -3.89 -2.27 -5.07
C LEU A 147 -2.72 -2.08 -6.07
N GLU A 148 -1.50 -1.93 -5.57
CA GLU A 148 -0.28 -1.85 -6.42
C GLU A 148 0.34 -3.23 -6.72
N VAL A 149 -0.28 -4.30 -6.28
CA VAL A 149 0.02 -5.70 -6.62
C VAL A 149 -1.20 -6.31 -7.31
N PRO A 150 -1.12 -7.52 -7.91
CA PRO A 150 -2.27 -8.12 -8.60
C PRO A 150 -3.52 -8.20 -7.72
N ILE A 151 -4.65 -7.74 -8.25
CA ILE A 151 -5.93 -7.69 -7.50
C ILE A 151 -6.35 -9.09 -7.08
N GLU A 152 -6.18 -10.09 -7.95
CA GLU A 152 -6.47 -11.50 -7.65
C GLU A 152 -5.68 -12.02 -6.44
N THR A 153 -4.44 -11.57 -6.26
CA THR A 153 -3.60 -11.93 -5.11
C THR A 153 -4.10 -11.25 -3.83
N VAL A 154 -4.50 -9.97 -3.92
CA VAL A 154 -5.06 -9.23 -2.77
C VAL A 154 -6.40 -9.82 -2.34
N GLU A 155 -7.29 -10.12 -3.30
CA GLU A 155 -8.60 -10.74 -3.04
C GLU A 155 -8.45 -12.13 -2.40
N TYR A 156 -7.51 -12.94 -2.91
CA TYR A 156 -7.18 -14.24 -2.34
C TYR A 156 -6.70 -14.13 -0.90
N ALA A 157 -5.76 -13.22 -0.63
CA ALA A 157 -5.24 -12.98 0.70
C ALA A 157 -6.33 -12.47 1.67
N ALA A 158 -7.22 -11.58 1.20
CA ALA A 158 -8.34 -11.09 2.00
C ALA A 158 -9.33 -12.21 2.36
N THR A 159 -9.58 -13.13 1.43
CA THR A 159 -10.43 -14.31 1.66
C THR A 159 -9.84 -15.23 2.74
N ILE A 160 -8.53 -15.49 2.68
CA ILE A 160 -7.83 -16.26 3.72
C ILE A 160 -7.89 -15.53 5.06
N ALA A 161 -7.58 -14.22 5.07
CA ALA A 161 -7.65 -13.40 6.27
C ALA A 161 -9.02 -13.46 6.95
N LYS A 162 -10.09 -13.35 6.17
CA LYS A 162 -11.47 -13.47 6.64
C LYS A 162 -11.74 -14.85 7.23
N SER A 163 -11.25 -15.93 6.61
CA SER A 163 -11.43 -17.31 7.13
C SER A 163 -10.76 -17.52 8.50
N TYR A 164 -9.70 -16.75 8.79
CA TYR A 164 -9.04 -16.72 10.10
C TYR A 164 -9.63 -15.68 11.06
N GLY A 165 -10.72 -15.01 10.68
CA GLY A 165 -11.37 -13.99 11.50
C GLY A 165 -10.53 -12.71 11.68
N LYS A 166 -9.62 -12.41 10.74
CA LYS A 166 -8.72 -11.25 10.84
C LYS A 166 -9.34 -9.99 10.26
N LYS A 167 -8.94 -8.84 10.82
CA LYS A 167 -9.37 -7.53 10.33
C LYS A 167 -8.53 -7.12 9.12
N VAL A 168 -9.17 -7.01 7.97
CA VAL A 168 -8.55 -6.51 6.74
C VAL A 168 -8.82 -5.01 6.61
N ILE A 169 -7.75 -4.24 6.48
CA ILE A 169 -7.80 -2.80 6.20
C ILE A 169 -7.29 -2.59 4.78
N LEU A 170 -8.11 -2.03 3.91
CA LEU A 170 -7.79 -1.77 2.51
C LEU A 170 -7.69 -0.28 2.23
N ASN A 171 -6.53 0.15 1.72
CA ASN A 171 -6.43 1.40 0.97
C ASN A 171 -6.63 1.06 -0.53
N PRO A 172 -7.77 1.42 -1.16
CA PRO A 172 -8.12 0.97 -2.51
C PRO A 172 -7.40 1.77 -3.60
N ALA A 173 -6.11 1.99 -3.43
CA ALA A 173 -5.24 2.79 -4.30
C ALA A 173 -4.21 1.90 -5.04
N PRO A 174 -4.04 2.11 -6.37
CA PRO A 174 -4.77 3.01 -7.25
C PRO A 174 -6.22 2.57 -7.47
N ALA A 175 -7.08 3.54 -7.81
CA ALA A 175 -8.51 3.31 -8.03
C ALA A 175 -8.75 2.16 -9.01
N SER A 176 -9.58 1.19 -8.61
CA SER A 176 -9.87 -0.03 -9.37
C SER A 176 -11.28 -0.52 -9.08
N VAL A 177 -11.88 -1.24 -10.03
CA VAL A 177 -13.15 -1.91 -9.81
C VAL A 177 -12.91 -3.14 -8.95
N LEU A 178 -13.64 -3.26 -7.84
CA LEU A 178 -13.53 -4.36 -6.89
C LEU A 178 -14.81 -5.19 -6.87
N SER A 179 -14.66 -6.50 -6.74
CA SER A 179 -15.80 -7.42 -6.61
C SER A 179 -16.51 -7.25 -5.26
N ASN A 180 -17.82 -7.51 -5.23
CA ASN A 180 -18.54 -7.51 -3.96
C ASN A 180 -18.06 -8.63 -3.01
N SER A 181 -17.57 -9.75 -3.57
CA SER A 181 -16.96 -10.83 -2.78
C SER A 181 -15.70 -10.34 -2.06
N PHE A 182 -14.84 -9.59 -2.75
CA PHE A 182 -13.66 -8.99 -2.12
C PHE A 182 -14.04 -7.96 -1.06
N LEU A 183 -14.93 -7.00 -1.41
CA LEU A 183 -15.36 -5.96 -0.46
C LEU A 183 -15.96 -6.54 0.81
N SER A 184 -16.69 -7.65 0.73
CA SER A 184 -17.22 -8.36 1.91
C SER A 184 -16.16 -8.96 2.83
N CYS A 185 -14.89 -9.06 2.38
CA CYS A 185 -13.77 -9.49 3.21
C CYS A 185 -13.06 -8.33 3.93
N VAL A 186 -13.38 -7.09 3.56
CA VAL A 186 -12.75 -5.88 4.08
C VAL A 186 -13.50 -5.39 5.32
N HIS A 187 -12.78 -5.25 6.43
CA HIS A 187 -13.32 -4.67 7.67
C HIS A 187 -13.33 -3.14 7.62
N THR A 188 -12.23 -2.55 7.13
CA THR A 188 -12.08 -1.09 7.03
C THR A 188 -11.53 -0.71 5.67
N ILE A 189 -12.12 0.30 5.02
CA ILE A 189 -11.64 0.82 3.74
C ILE A 189 -11.32 2.32 3.85
N LEU A 190 -10.18 2.74 3.25
CA LEU A 190 -9.69 4.12 3.31
C LEU A 190 -9.53 4.70 1.89
N PRO A 191 -10.61 5.02 1.19
CA PRO A 191 -10.55 5.64 -0.13
C PRO A 191 -10.30 7.15 -0.03
N ASN A 192 -9.63 7.72 -1.05
CA ASN A 192 -9.70 9.14 -1.33
C ASN A 192 -11.01 9.49 -2.09
N ARG A 193 -11.19 10.79 -2.45
CA ARG A 193 -12.40 11.25 -3.17
C ARG A 193 -12.67 10.47 -4.46
N ILE A 194 -11.64 10.26 -5.29
CA ILE A 194 -11.75 9.57 -6.59
C ILE A 194 -12.07 8.09 -6.39
N GLU A 195 -11.40 7.45 -5.47
CA GLU A 195 -11.63 6.05 -5.13
C GLU A 195 -13.03 5.83 -4.53
N ALA A 196 -13.47 6.76 -3.67
CA ALA A 196 -14.82 6.72 -3.09
C ALA A 196 -15.91 6.91 -4.15
N GLU A 197 -15.70 7.83 -5.12
CA GLU A 197 -16.58 8.01 -6.27
C GLU A 197 -16.68 6.73 -7.11
N MET A 198 -15.57 6.09 -7.43
CA MET A 198 -15.54 4.84 -8.19
C MET A 198 -16.26 3.71 -7.45
N LEU A 199 -16.06 3.59 -6.13
CA LEU A 199 -16.65 2.51 -5.32
C LEU A 199 -18.14 2.70 -5.07
N SER A 200 -18.61 3.96 -4.93
CA SER A 200 -20.00 4.29 -4.58
C SER A 200 -20.86 4.68 -5.79
N GLY A 201 -20.25 5.16 -6.88
CA GLY A 201 -20.95 5.83 -7.99
C GLY A 201 -21.43 7.25 -7.63
N ILE A 202 -21.03 7.80 -6.48
CA ILE A 202 -21.43 9.12 -5.99
C ILE A 202 -20.25 10.07 -6.07
N LYS A 203 -20.39 11.19 -6.79
CA LYS A 203 -19.36 12.22 -6.86
C LYS A 203 -19.13 12.87 -5.49
N VAL A 204 -17.89 12.92 -5.03
CA VAL A 204 -17.50 13.45 -3.72
C VAL A 204 -16.91 14.85 -3.89
N ILE A 205 -17.71 15.87 -3.56
CA ILE A 205 -17.34 17.29 -3.70
C ILE A 205 -17.30 18.02 -2.36
N ASP A 206 -18.00 17.51 -1.34
CA ASP A 206 -18.12 18.07 0.00
C ASP A 206 -18.34 16.95 1.04
N GLU A 207 -18.46 17.32 2.31
CA GLU A 207 -18.68 16.37 3.41
C GLU A 207 -20.00 15.60 3.28
N GLU A 208 -21.08 16.26 2.81
CA GLU A 208 -22.39 15.60 2.65
C GLU A 208 -22.34 14.50 1.60
N SER A 209 -21.74 14.78 0.44
CA SER A 209 -21.54 13.79 -0.62
C SER A 209 -20.56 12.69 -0.20
N ALA A 210 -19.51 13.02 0.58
CA ALA A 210 -18.61 12.04 1.17
C ALA A 210 -19.36 11.10 2.13
N TRP A 211 -20.24 11.62 2.98
CA TRP A 211 -21.06 10.80 3.87
C TRP A 211 -21.99 9.85 3.10
N ARG A 212 -22.66 10.34 2.04
CA ARG A 212 -23.49 9.51 1.16
C ARG A 212 -22.68 8.41 0.48
N ALA A 213 -21.48 8.74 -0.03
CA ALA A 213 -20.57 7.78 -0.62
C ALA A 213 -20.11 6.73 0.41
N ALA A 214 -19.74 7.15 1.62
CA ALA A 214 -19.35 6.24 2.69
C ALA A 214 -20.48 5.27 3.05
N LYS A 215 -21.72 5.75 3.15
CA LYS A 215 -22.90 4.90 3.40
C LYS A 215 -23.07 3.85 2.29
N ALA A 216 -23.05 4.27 1.02
CA ALA A 216 -23.18 3.35 -0.12
C ALA A 216 -22.04 2.31 -0.19
N ILE A 217 -20.83 2.67 0.23
CA ILE A 217 -19.71 1.74 0.34
C ILE A 217 -19.94 0.77 1.51
N GLY A 218 -20.41 1.24 2.65
CA GLY A 218 -20.71 0.41 3.82
C GLY A 218 -21.81 -0.64 3.54
N GLU A 219 -22.81 -0.30 2.72
CA GLU A 219 -23.87 -1.23 2.29
C GLU A 219 -23.34 -2.44 1.50
N LYS A 220 -22.08 -2.40 1.03
CA LYS A 220 -21.39 -3.53 0.40
C LYS A 220 -20.81 -4.54 1.41
N GLY A 221 -21.07 -4.35 2.71
CA GLY A 221 -20.65 -5.23 3.80
C GLY A 221 -19.37 -4.79 4.52
N ILE A 222 -18.93 -3.56 4.32
CA ILE A 222 -17.75 -2.98 4.97
C ILE A 222 -18.18 -2.28 6.27
N GLU A 223 -17.54 -2.65 7.39
CA GLU A 223 -17.91 -2.12 8.71
C GLU A 223 -17.50 -0.66 8.91
N ASN A 224 -16.30 -0.29 8.46
CA ASN A 224 -15.76 1.04 8.63
C ASN A 224 -15.31 1.64 7.30
N VAL A 225 -15.78 2.86 7.00
CA VAL A 225 -15.38 3.62 5.82
C VAL A 225 -14.81 4.96 6.25
N VAL A 226 -13.57 5.24 5.84
CA VAL A 226 -12.85 6.48 6.13
C VAL A 226 -12.46 7.14 4.82
N ILE A 227 -13.12 8.23 4.43
CA ILE A 227 -12.83 8.95 3.19
C ILE A 227 -11.87 10.10 3.48
N THR A 228 -10.73 10.14 2.77
CA THR A 228 -9.79 11.25 2.89
C THR A 228 -10.16 12.35 1.89
N LEU A 229 -10.27 13.59 2.38
CA LEU A 229 -10.76 14.73 1.59
C LEU A 229 -9.63 15.67 1.06
N GLY A 230 -8.39 15.38 1.37
CA GLY A 230 -7.23 16.15 0.92
C GLY A 230 -6.96 17.36 1.81
N LYS A 231 -6.92 18.56 1.20
CA LYS A 231 -6.58 19.82 1.91
C LYS A 231 -7.78 20.53 2.55
N ASP A 232 -8.95 19.95 2.47
CA ASP A 232 -10.19 20.52 3.05
C ASP A 232 -10.40 20.07 4.47
#